data_07df597a63d7dc103f23a967a2dc9977
#
_entry.id   07df597a63d7dc103f23a967a2dc9977
#
_cell.length_a   1.000
_cell.length_b   1.000
_cell.length_c   1.000
_cell.angle_alpha   90.00
_cell.angle_beta   90.00
_cell.angle_gamma   90.00
#
_symmetry.space_group_name_H-M   'P 1'
#
loop_
_entity.id
_entity.type
_entity.pdbx_description
1 polymer ?
#
loop_
_entity_poly.entity_id
_entity_poly.type
_entity_poly.pdbx_seq_one_letter_code
_entity_poly.pdbx_strand_id
1 'polypeptide(L)'
;VCIIDSFVVDKATFLNAYKISEESGKLFTFNEFFKTEGDHPGTVYETEIGNKIYYSEKGEKGNLDIFSKNKLLNEWSDGRPLPGSINASGNANYPFVLSDGVTVYYASDGEGLGGYDIFVTRYNTNTDTYLVPENVGMPFNSPYNDYMYVIDEYNNLGWFASDRFQPEGKV
;
A
#
# COMPACT_ATOMS: atom_id res chain seq x y z
N VAL A 1 20.32 0.61 5.61
CA VAL A 1 19.30 -0.45 5.49
C VAL A 1 20.01 -1.81 5.52
N CYS A 2 19.52 -2.70 6.36
CA CYS A 2 20.03 -4.05 6.46
C CYS A 2 18.92 -5.04 6.10
N ILE A 3 19.15 -5.87 5.09
CA ILE A 3 18.21 -6.96 4.75
C ILE A 3 18.52 -8.13 5.69
N ILE A 4 17.54 -8.46 6.53
CA ILE A 4 17.69 -9.50 7.54
C ILE A 4 17.37 -10.87 6.94
N ASP A 5 16.35 -10.93 6.09
CA ASP A 5 15.91 -12.17 5.48
C ASP A 5 15.17 -11.87 4.16
N SER A 6 15.11 -12.87 3.30
CA SER A 6 14.32 -12.80 2.07
C SER A 6 13.89 -14.21 1.69
N PHE A 7 12.68 -14.34 1.17
CA PHE A 7 12.18 -15.62 0.69
C PHE A 7 11.23 -15.40 -0.48
N VAL A 8 11.16 -16.40 -1.34
CA VAL A 8 10.38 -16.34 -2.56
C VAL A 8 9.03 -16.99 -2.33
N VAL A 9 7.97 -16.30 -2.72
CA VAL A 9 6.59 -16.76 -2.55
C VAL A 9 5.80 -16.56 -3.82
N ASP A 10 4.62 -17.18 -3.90
CA ASP A 10 3.70 -16.93 -5.00
C ASP A 10 3.15 -15.51 -4.93
N LYS A 11 3.19 -14.81 -6.06
CA LYS A 11 2.68 -13.45 -6.16
C LYS A 11 1.20 -13.35 -5.78
N ALA A 12 0.41 -14.36 -6.14
CA ALA A 12 -1.03 -14.36 -5.87
C ALA A 12 -1.38 -14.35 -4.37
N THR A 13 -0.49 -14.87 -3.53
CA THR A 13 -0.70 -15.00 -2.08
C THR A 13 0.37 -14.33 -1.25
N PHE A 14 1.07 -13.35 -1.81
CA PHE A 14 2.25 -12.75 -1.19
C PHE A 14 1.96 -12.14 0.18
N LEU A 15 0.76 -11.62 0.42
CA LEU A 15 0.40 -11.02 1.72
C LEU A 15 0.49 -12.02 2.87
N ASN A 16 0.32 -13.31 2.60
CA ASN A 16 0.41 -14.35 3.63
C ASN A 16 1.82 -14.45 4.24
N ALA A 17 2.82 -13.93 3.55
CA ALA A 17 4.20 -13.91 4.04
C ALA A 17 4.45 -12.82 5.08
N TYR A 18 3.62 -11.78 5.10
CA TYR A 18 3.80 -10.65 6.01
C TYR A 18 3.44 -11.05 7.45
N LYS A 19 4.42 -10.98 8.32
CA LYS A 19 4.27 -11.28 9.75
C LYS A 19 4.45 -9.99 10.55
N ILE A 20 3.38 -9.24 10.67
CA ILE A 20 3.37 -7.95 11.37
C ILE A 20 2.55 -8.05 12.65
N SER A 21 2.90 -7.23 13.66
CA SER A 21 2.13 -7.16 14.88
C SER A 21 0.74 -6.54 14.62
N GLU A 22 -0.23 -6.90 15.43
CA GLU A 22 -1.57 -6.30 15.35
C GLU A 22 -1.55 -4.79 15.58
N GLU A 23 -0.56 -4.30 16.31
CA GLU A 23 -0.36 -2.87 16.56
C GLU A 23 -0.02 -2.07 15.29
N SER A 24 0.45 -2.74 14.25
CA SER A 24 0.72 -2.12 12.95
C SER A 24 -0.49 -2.07 12.03
N GLY A 25 -1.61 -2.67 12.43
CA GLY A 25 -2.81 -2.79 11.62
C GLY A 25 -2.93 -4.14 10.93
N LYS A 26 -3.77 -4.22 9.92
CA LYS A 26 -4.06 -5.48 9.21
C LYS A 26 -4.04 -5.27 7.70
N LEU A 27 -3.57 -6.28 6.99
CA LEU A 27 -3.48 -6.30 5.53
C LEU A 27 -4.42 -7.36 4.97
N PHE A 28 -5.14 -6.99 3.90
CA PHE A 28 -6.04 -7.90 3.19
C PHE A 28 -5.87 -7.69 1.69
N THR A 29 -6.23 -8.71 0.91
CA THR A 29 -6.55 -8.44 -0.49
C THR A 29 -7.90 -7.73 -0.56
N PHE A 30 -8.14 -7.01 -1.65
CA PHE A 30 -9.43 -6.34 -1.87
C PHE A 30 -10.60 -7.34 -1.75
N ASN A 31 -10.47 -8.48 -2.43
CA ASN A 31 -11.53 -9.47 -2.46
C ASN A 31 -11.80 -10.11 -1.09
N GLU A 32 -10.78 -10.32 -0.27
CA GLU A 32 -10.95 -10.82 1.09
C GLU A 32 -11.73 -9.84 1.96
N PHE A 33 -11.36 -8.57 1.91
CA PHE A 33 -11.97 -7.56 2.76
C PHE A 33 -13.42 -7.26 2.36
N PHE A 34 -13.64 -7.02 1.07
CA PHE A 34 -14.96 -6.64 0.57
C PHE A 34 -15.84 -7.83 0.19
N LYS A 35 -15.32 -9.06 0.32
CA LYS A 35 -16.03 -10.30 -0.01
C LYS A 35 -16.55 -10.30 -1.45
N THR A 36 -15.66 -9.95 -2.36
CA THR A 36 -15.91 -9.91 -3.80
C THR A 36 -15.14 -11.00 -4.52
N GLU A 37 -15.49 -11.23 -5.78
CA GLU A 37 -14.86 -12.21 -6.65
C GLU A 37 -14.18 -11.52 -7.83
N GLY A 38 -13.32 -12.28 -8.54
CA GLY A 38 -12.59 -11.80 -9.71
C GLY A 38 -11.16 -11.42 -9.41
N ASP A 39 -10.47 -10.87 -10.41
CA ASP A 39 -9.05 -10.55 -10.37
C ASP A 39 -8.83 -9.08 -9.99
N HIS A 40 -9.20 -8.71 -8.78
CA HIS A 40 -8.94 -7.35 -8.30
C HIS A 40 -7.51 -7.29 -7.73
N PRO A 41 -6.63 -6.44 -8.27
CA PRO A 41 -5.23 -6.38 -7.85
C PRO A 41 -4.99 -5.55 -6.59
N GLY A 42 -6.02 -4.93 -6.04
CA GLY A 42 -5.90 -4.02 -4.90
C GLY A 42 -5.71 -4.74 -3.58
N THR A 43 -5.12 -4.01 -2.64
CA THR A 43 -5.01 -4.42 -1.24
C THR A 43 -5.77 -3.45 -0.36
N VAL A 44 -6.06 -3.88 0.87
CA VAL A 44 -6.72 -3.08 1.89
C VAL A 44 -5.85 -3.07 3.13
N TYR A 45 -5.59 -1.88 3.64
CA TYR A 45 -4.97 -1.69 4.94
C TYR A 45 -6.00 -1.18 5.94
N GLU A 46 -6.15 -1.90 7.05
CA GLU A 46 -7.02 -1.50 8.15
C GLU A 46 -6.17 -1.04 9.33
N THR A 47 -6.49 0.13 9.89
CA THR A 47 -5.78 0.67 11.06
C THR A 47 -5.94 -0.24 12.27
N GLU A 48 -5.01 -0.13 13.23
CA GLU A 48 -5.02 -0.96 14.45
C GLU A 48 -6.39 -1.00 15.13
N ILE A 49 -6.98 0.16 15.35
CA ILE A 49 -8.28 0.26 16.04
C ILE A 49 -9.48 -0.02 15.13
N GLY A 50 -9.24 -0.27 13.85
CA GLY A 50 -10.31 -0.65 12.93
C GLY A 50 -11.26 0.48 12.54
N ASN A 51 -10.85 1.74 12.72
CA ASN A 51 -11.72 2.89 12.46
C ASN A 51 -11.59 3.45 11.04
N LYS A 52 -10.58 3.03 10.29
CA LYS A 52 -10.31 3.52 8.94
C LYS A 52 -9.64 2.46 8.09
N ILE A 53 -9.97 2.43 6.80
CA ILE A 53 -9.28 1.61 5.81
C ILE A 53 -8.76 2.48 4.67
N TYR A 54 -7.67 2.00 4.07
CA TYR A 54 -7.10 2.55 2.84
C TYR A 54 -7.01 1.41 1.84
N TYR A 55 -7.43 1.66 0.62
CA TYR A 55 -7.54 0.60 -0.38
C TYR A 55 -7.43 1.17 -1.79
N SER A 56 -7.23 0.30 -2.76
CA SER A 56 -7.13 0.70 -4.16
C SER A 56 -8.35 0.24 -4.95
N GLU A 57 -8.86 1.12 -5.77
CA GLU A 57 -9.99 0.86 -6.67
C GLU A 57 -9.86 1.74 -7.90
N LYS A 58 -10.53 1.38 -8.99
CA LYS A 58 -10.53 2.20 -10.19
C LYS A 58 -11.13 3.57 -9.91
N GLY A 59 -10.36 4.60 -10.21
CA GLY A 59 -10.80 5.98 -10.15
C GLY A 59 -11.43 6.45 -11.46
N GLU A 60 -11.73 7.73 -11.52
CA GLU A 60 -12.41 8.35 -12.69
C GLU A 60 -11.61 8.21 -13.99
N LYS A 61 -10.27 8.18 -13.90
CA LYS A 61 -9.40 8.06 -15.07
C LYS A 61 -9.19 6.62 -15.55
N GLY A 62 -9.78 5.63 -14.85
CA GLY A 62 -9.65 4.22 -15.19
C GLY A 62 -8.44 3.52 -14.58
N ASN A 63 -7.51 4.26 -14.00
CA ASN A 63 -6.38 3.70 -13.26
C ASN A 63 -6.79 3.39 -11.81
N LEU A 64 -6.01 2.56 -11.13
CA LEU A 64 -6.17 2.36 -9.70
C LEU A 64 -5.79 3.65 -8.96
N ASP A 65 -6.65 4.09 -8.09
CA ASP A 65 -6.41 5.19 -7.16
C ASP A 65 -6.53 4.69 -5.73
N ILE A 66 -5.89 5.36 -4.79
CA ILE A 66 -6.02 5.04 -3.37
C ILE A 66 -7.17 5.83 -2.77
N PHE A 67 -8.07 5.10 -2.13
CA PHE A 67 -9.26 5.60 -1.45
C PHE A 67 -9.18 5.32 0.04
N SER A 68 -9.99 5.99 0.80
CA SER A 68 -10.19 5.68 2.21
C SER A 68 -11.68 5.63 2.55
N LYS A 69 -11.99 4.85 3.59
CA LYS A 69 -13.32 4.80 4.21
C LYS A 69 -13.15 4.93 5.72
N ASN A 70 -14.11 5.57 6.36
CA ASN A 70 -14.17 5.66 7.81
C ASN A 70 -15.22 4.70 8.33
N LYS A 71 -14.97 4.11 9.49
CA LYS A 71 -15.94 3.26 10.17
C LYS A 71 -17.04 4.12 10.75
N LEU A 72 -18.26 3.85 10.35
CA LEU A 72 -19.48 4.37 10.97
C LEU A 72 -19.95 3.35 11.99
N LEU A 73 -21.11 3.57 12.60
CA LEU A 73 -21.57 2.74 13.71
C LEU A 73 -21.55 1.23 13.36
N ASN A 74 -22.18 0.83 12.27
CA ASN A 74 -22.28 -0.58 11.84
C ASN A 74 -21.82 -0.80 10.38
N GLU A 75 -21.26 0.21 9.74
CA GLU A 75 -20.89 0.13 8.33
C GLU A 75 -19.71 1.02 8.03
N TRP A 76 -19.16 0.91 6.82
CA TRP A 76 -18.14 1.80 6.33
C TRP A 76 -18.78 2.96 5.57
N SER A 77 -18.17 4.14 5.65
CA SER A 77 -18.58 5.29 4.85
C SER A 77 -18.35 5.02 3.35
N ASP A 78 -18.86 5.90 2.50
CA ASP A 78 -18.48 5.90 1.08
C ASP A 78 -16.99 6.12 0.94
N GLY A 79 -16.39 5.50 -0.08
CA GLY A 79 -14.99 5.67 -0.39
C GLY A 79 -14.70 7.06 -0.97
N ARG A 80 -13.60 7.65 -0.53
CA ARG A 80 -13.10 8.93 -1.04
C ARG A 80 -11.67 8.78 -1.50
N PRO A 81 -11.31 9.27 -2.71
CA PRO A 81 -9.93 9.25 -3.14
C PRO A 81 -9.08 10.13 -2.23
N LEU A 82 -7.86 9.71 -1.95
CA LEU A 82 -6.93 10.53 -1.19
C LEU A 82 -6.57 11.79 -1.97
N PRO A 83 -6.58 12.95 -1.32
CA PRO A 83 -6.31 14.22 -1.98
C PRO A 83 -4.82 14.41 -2.31
N GLY A 84 -4.53 15.34 -3.19
CA GLY A 84 -3.17 15.67 -3.59
C GLY A 84 -2.69 14.83 -4.76
N SER A 85 -1.37 14.65 -4.86
CA SER A 85 -0.75 14.02 -6.03
C SER A 85 -0.51 12.51 -5.90
N ILE A 86 -1.02 11.87 -4.85
CA ILE A 86 -0.92 10.40 -4.70
C ILE A 86 -1.51 9.68 -5.92
N ASN A 87 -2.66 10.14 -6.37
CA ASN A 87 -3.40 9.54 -7.49
C ASN A 87 -3.15 10.27 -8.83
N ALA A 88 -2.05 11.03 -8.93
CA ALA A 88 -1.82 11.92 -10.06
C ALA A 88 -1.39 11.20 -11.34
N SER A 89 -0.67 10.12 -11.25
CA SER A 89 -0.14 9.43 -12.44
C SER A 89 -0.12 7.91 -12.27
N GLY A 90 -0.48 7.19 -13.35
CA GLY A 90 -0.46 5.74 -13.37
C GLY A 90 -1.42 5.11 -12.37
N ASN A 91 -1.10 3.89 -11.98
CA ASN A 91 -1.81 3.16 -10.94
C ASN A 91 -1.14 3.43 -9.58
N ALA A 92 -1.96 3.65 -8.55
CA ALA A 92 -1.51 3.71 -7.18
C ALA A 92 -2.16 2.57 -6.39
N ASN A 93 -1.36 1.80 -5.65
CA ASN A 93 -1.80 0.59 -4.97
C ASN A 93 -0.96 0.35 -3.70
N TYR A 94 -1.32 -0.67 -2.95
CA TYR A 94 -0.58 -1.16 -1.79
C TYR A 94 -0.35 -0.10 -0.70
N PRO A 95 -1.42 0.56 -0.23
CA PRO A 95 -1.27 1.58 0.80
C PRO A 95 -0.97 0.98 2.16
N PHE A 96 -0.12 1.66 2.92
CA PHE A 96 0.14 1.40 4.32
C PHE A 96 0.32 2.73 5.05
N VAL A 97 -0.24 2.84 6.26
CA VAL A 97 -0.16 4.06 7.05
C VAL A 97 0.54 3.76 8.37
N LEU A 98 1.53 4.57 8.72
CA LEU A 98 2.22 4.43 10.01
C LEU A 98 1.28 4.73 11.18
N SER A 99 1.73 4.38 12.39
CA SER A 99 0.99 4.63 13.63
C SER A 99 0.72 6.10 13.90
N ASP A 100 1.51 7.01 13.29
CA ASP A 100 1.27 8.45 13.39
C ASP A 100 -0.02 8.90 12.69
N GLY A 101 -0.61 8.04 11.87
CA GLY A 101 -1.85 8.31 11.13
C GLY A 101 -1.70 9.28 9.96
N VAL A 102 -0.50 9.79 9.69
CA VAL A 102 -0.26 10.80 8.65
C VAL A 102 0.74 10.37 7.59
N THR A 103 1.67 9.48 7.91
CA THR A 103 2.67 8.99 6.95
C THR A 103 2.11 7.80 6.19
N VAL A 104 2.09 7.91 4.86
CA VAL A 104 1.55 6.88 3.95
C VAL A 104 2.64 6.39 3.03
N TYR A 105 2.82 5.07 3.00
CA TYR A 105 3.60 4.38 1.97
C TYR A 105 2.65 3.73 0.99
N TYR A 106 2.98 3.80 -0.29
CA TYR A 106 2.20 3.17 -1.36
C TYR A 106 3.11 2.86 -2.54
N ALA A 107 2.60 2.19 -3.54
CA ALA A 107 3.34 1.95 -4.77
C ALA A 107 2.60 2.58 -5.95
N SER A 108 3.37 3.10 -6.90
CA SER A 108 2.85 3.66 -8.15
C SER A 108 3.71 3.22 -9.32
N ASP A 109 3.07 2.97 -10.45
CA ASP A 109 3.74 2.66 -11.72
C ASP A 109 3.81 3.85 -12.68
N GLY A 110 3.36 5.03 -12.24
CA GLY A 110 3.32 6.23 -13.07
C GLY A 110 4.68 6.88 -13.30
N GLU A 111 5.56 6.81 -12.31
CA GLU A 111 6.89 7.43 -12.36
C GLU A 111 7.87 6.52 -11.61
N GLY A 112 9.16 6.69 -11.88
CA GLY A 112 10.22 5.97 -11.17
C GLY A 112 11.12 5.16 -12.10
N LEU A 113 11.73 4.11 -11.55
CA LEU A 113 12.72 3.30 -12.25
C LEU A 113 12.12 2.27 -13.22
N GLY A 114 10.84 1.93 -13.03
CA GLY A 114 10.13 0.99 -13.88
C GLY A 114 9.17 0.12 -13.06
N GLY A 115 8.01 -0.23 -13.63
CA GLY A 115 6.96 -0.94 -12.91
C GLY A 115 6.51 -0.16 -11.69
N TYR A 116 6.06 -0.87 -10.68
CA TYR A 116 5.72 -0.25 -9.40
C TYR A 116 6.97 0.13 -8.63
N ASP A 117 6.99 1.36 -8.14
CA ASP A 117 7.98 1.85 -7.18
C ASP A 117 7.27 2.28 -5.89
N ILE A 118 7.99 2.19 -4.77
CA ILE A 118 7.50 2.58 -3.46
C ILE A 118 7.72 4.07 -3.25
N PHE A 119 6.66 4.76 -2.81
CA PHE A 119 6.66 6.18 -2.49
C PHE A 119 6.21 6.40 -1.05
N VAL A 120 6.58 7.53 -0.50
CA VAL A 120 6.16 7.97 0.83
C VAL A 120 5.66 9.41 0.76
N THR A 121 4.60 9.69 1.50
CA THR A 121 4.08 11.04 1.67
C THR A 121 3.51 11.22 3.07
N ARG A 122 3.14 12.45 3.42
CA ARG A 122 2.55 12.77 4.71
C ARG A 122 1.35 13.69 4.51
N TYR A 123 0.33 13.46 5.31
CA TYR A 123 -0.84 14.36 5.34
C TYR A 123 -0.48 15.67 6.01
N ASN A 124 -0.84 16.78 5.37
CA ASN A 124 -0.66 18.14 5.92
C ASN A 124 -2.03 18.67 6.35
N THR A 125 -2.24 18.76 7.65
CA THR A 125 -3.52 19.22 8.23
C THR A 125 -3.82 20.68 7.93
N ASN A 126 -2.80 21.49 7.66
CA ASN A 126 -2.98 22.92 7.34
C ASN A 126 -3.58 23.13 5.95
N THR A 127 -3.23 22.27 4.99
CA THR A 127 -3.71 22.35 3.61
C THR A 127 -4.77 21.30 3.29
N ASP A 128 -5.03 20.39 4.23
CA ASP A 128 -5.99 19.30 4.10
C ASP A 128 -5.70 18.42 2.87
N THR A 129 -4.41 18.19 2.61
CA THR A 129 -3.95 17.36 1.50
C THR A 129 -2.61 16.70 1.85
N TYR A 130 -2.19 15.74 1.02
CA TYR A 130 -0.88 15.10 1.17
C TYR A 130 0.21 15.94 0.51
N LEU A 131 1.40 15.93 1.08
CA LEU A 131 2.59 16.52 0.48
C LEU A 131 2.92 15.76 -0.81
N VAL A 132 3.76 16.37 -1.67
CA VAL A 132 4.23 15.71 -2.88
C VAL A 132 4.98 14.43 -2.49
N PRO A 133 4.57 13.26 -3.02
CA PRO A 133 5.21 12.00 -2.67
C PRO A 133 6.68 11.96 -3.09
N GLU A 134 7.48 11.30 -2.27
CA GLU A 134 8.90 11.08 -2.54
C GLU A 134 9.16 9.60 -2.84
N ASN A 135 9.94 9.32 -3.88
CA ASN A 135 10.43 7.98 -4.17
C ASN A 135 11.39 7.56 -3.06
N VAL A 136 11.16 6.39 -2.44
CA VAL A 136 12.01 5.95 -1.32
C VAL A 136 13.41 5.53 -1.79
N GLY A 137 13.62 5.33 -3.09
CA GLY A 137 14.93 5.05 -3.65
C GLY A 137 15.43 3.64 -3.40
N MET A 138 16.70 3.45 -3.77
CA MET A 138 17.39 2.18 -3.56
C MET A 138 17.75 2.00 -2.08
N PRO A 139 17.81 0.77 -1.55
CA PRO A 139 17.68 -0.51 -2.26
C PRO A 139 16.24 -0.99 -2.45
N PHE A 140 15.25 -0.26 -1.96
CA PHE A 140 13.85 -0.68 -2.05
C PHE A 140 13.39 -0.71 -3.50
N ASN A 141 13.51 0.41 -4.20
CA ASN A 141 13.07 0.52 -5.60
C ASN A 141 14.13 0.01 -6.57
N SER A 142 13.67 -0.61 -7.64
CA SER A 142 14.47 -1.20 -8.69
C SER A 142 13.77 -1.01 -10.05
N PRO A 143 14.38 -1.42 -11.18
CA PRO A 143 13.67 -1.43 -12.47
C PRO A 143 12.54 -2.46 -12.58
N TYR A 144 12.31 -3.26 -11.55
CA TYR A 144 11.24 -4.26 -11.47
C TYR A 144 10.07 -3.70 -10.65
N ASN A 145 9.10 -4.55 -10.29
CA ASN A 145 7.99 -4.14 -9.43
C ASN A 145 8.39 -4.27 -7.97
N ASP A 146 8.29 -3.16 -7.24
CA ASP A 146 8.59 -3.08 -5.83
C ASP A 146 7.38 -2.46 -5.14
N TYR A 147 6.83 -3.14 -4.13
CA TYR A 147 5.54 -2.73 -3.60
C TYR A 147 5.29 -3.25 -2.18
N MET A 148 4.18 -2.83 -1.60
CA MET A 148 3.67 -3.24 -0.29
C MET A 148 4.72 -3.07 0.82
N TYR A 149 5.20 -1.84 0.97
CA TYR A 149 6.13 -1.51 2.05
C TYR A 149 5.35 -1.28 3.35
N VAL A 150 5.64 -2.10 4.33
CA VAL A 150 5.00 -2.08 5.65
C VAL A 150 6.07 -1.99 6.71
N ILE A 151 5.92 -1.07 7.64
CA ILE A 151 6.81 -0.92 8.79
C ILE A 151 6.10 -1.39 10.04
N ASP A 152 6.59 -2.48 10.62
CA ASP A 152 6.14 -2.97 11.91
C ASP A 152 7.01 -2.30 12.99
N GLU A 153 6.51 -1.18 13.52
CA GLU A 153 7.25 -0.38 14.50
C GLU A 153 7.47 -1.14 15.80
N TYR A 154 6.53 -1.98 16.18
CA TYR A 154 6.62 -2.78 17.39
C TYR A 154 7.80 -3.75 17.33
N ASN A 155 7.97 -4.46 16.22
CA ASN A 155 9.06 -5.40 16.02
C ASN A 155 10.31 -4.78 15.37
N ASN A 156 10.24 -3.49 15.02
CA ASN A 156 11.31 -2.75 14.37
C ASN A 156 11.77 -3.41 13.06
N LEU A 157 10.80 -3.85 12.26
CA LEU A 157 11.03 -4.51 10.98
C LEU A 157 10.25 -3.82 9.87
N GLY A 158 10.85 -3.77 8.69
CA GLY A 158 10.17 -3.38 7.46
C GLY A 158 10.01 -4.57 6.54
N TRP A 159 8.90 -4.60 5.81
CA TRP A 159 8.60 -5.62 4.81
C TRP A 159 8.31 -4.96 3.48
N PHE A 160 8.80 -5.51 2.41
CA PHE A 160 8.36 -5.12 1.07
C PHE A 160 8.46 -6.31 0.12
N ALA A 161 7.69 -6.26 -0.96
CA ALA A 161 7.69 -7.26 -2.00
C ALA A 161 8.42 -6.72 -3.23
N SER A 162 9.11 -7.60 -3.94
CA SER A 162 9.80 -7.25 -5.18
C SER A 162 9.86 -8.48 -6.08
N ASP A 163 9.58 -8.31 -7.36
CA ASP A 163 9.73 -9.39 -8.34
C ASP A 163 11.07 -9.35 -9.07
N ARG A 164 12.02 -8.54 -8.57
CA ARG A 164 13.38 -8.46 -9.15
C ARG A 164 14.04 -9.84 -9.17
N PHE A 165 14.53 -10.22 -10.36
CA PHE A 165 15.21 -11.48 -10.57
C PHE A 165 14.36 -12.73 -10.31
N GLN A 166 13.04 -12.57 -10.26
CA GLN A 166 12.13 -13.70 -10.06
C GLN A 166 11.43 -14.10 -11.36
N PRO A 167 11.08 -15.40 -11.52
CA PRO A 167 10.26 -15.81 -12.64
C PRO A 167 8.83 -15.28 -12.49
N GLU A 168 8.10 -15.29 -13.59
CA GLU A 168 6.70 -14.88 -13.60
C GLU A 168 5.89 -15.62 -12.52
N GLY A 169 5.06 -14.88 -11.80
CA GLY A 169 4.23 -15.42 -10.74
C GLY A 169 4.90 -15.55 -9.38
N LYS A 170 6.16 -15.17 -9.26
CA LYS A 170 6.92 -15.19 -8.00
C LYS A 170 7.35 -13.77 -7.59
N VAL A 171 7.50 -13.61 -6.31
CA VAL A 171 7.95 -12.37 -5.70
C VAL A 171 8.73 -12.66 -4.42
#